data_0ba06a24018c0b6b088ddccf542dff66
#
_entry.id   0ba06a24018c0b6b088ddccf542dff66
#
_cell.length_a   1.000
_cell.length_b   1.000
_cell.length_c   1.000
_cell.angle_alpha   90.00
_cell.angle_beta   90.00
_cell.angle_gamma   90.00
#
_symmetry.space_group_name_H-M   'P 1'
#
loop_
_entity.id
_entity.type
_entity.pdbx_description
1 polymer ?
#
loop_
_entity_poly.entity_id
_entity_poly.type
_entity_poly.pdbx_seq_one_letter_code
_entity_poly.pdbx_strand_id
1 'polypeptide(L)'
;MIRRATADDVEEIVAIFEPSFGLLDFLPRLHTHEEHLAFFGRCVRDGEAHLLGRGFAILAGDWLTHLYVHPDEIGTGVGHALFEHTKTLRPDGFQFWVFQQNERARRFYEAHGAVAVEFTDGEHNEEKTPDVRYEWKPSV
;
A
#
# COMPACT_ATOMS: atom_id res chain seq x y z
N MET A 1 11.77 -8.66 11.22
CA MET A 1 12.61 -8.63 10.02
C MET A 1 11.75 -8.71 8.76
N ILE A 2 12.02 -7.85 7.79
CA ILE A 2 11.27 -7.84 6.53
C ILE A 2 11.71 -9.02 5.67
N ARG A 3 10.73 -9.76 5.12
CA ARG A 3 11.01 -10.90 4.25
C ARG A 3 10.14 -10.86 2.99
N ARG A 4 10.60 -11.52 1.95
CA ARG A 4 9.84 -11.66 0.72
C ARG A 4 8.66 -12.60 0.93
N ALA A 5 7.47 -12.19 0.47
CA ALA A 5 6.28 -13.02 0.54
C ALA A 5 6.27 -14.07 -0.58
N THR A 6 5.67 -15.21 -0.30
CA THR A 6 5.44 -16.29 -1.28
C THR A 6 3.94 -16.58 -1.38
N ALA A 7 3.58 -17.51 -2.25
CA ALA A 7 2.18 -17.93 -2.40
C ALA A 7 1.55 -18.39 -1.08
N ASP A 8 2.36 -18.94 -0.18
CA ASP A 8 1.88 -19.40 1.13
C ASP A 8 1.47 -18.25 2.05
N ASP A 9 1.85 -17.01 1.72
CA ASP A 9 1.57 -15.85 2.55
C ASP A 9 0.31 -15.09 2.11
N VAL A 10 -0.37 -15.52 1.05
CA VAL A 10 -1.50 -14.77 0.49
C VAL A 10 -2.66 -14.62 1.48
N GLU A 11 -2.97 -15.68 2.24
CA GLU A 11 -4.03 -15.62 3.23
C GLU A 11 -3.71 -14.60 4.33
N GLU A 12 -2.45 -14.54 4.76
CA GLU A 12 -1.99 -13.56 5.75
C GLU A 12 -2.09 -12.13 5.20
N ILE A 13 -1.69 -11.94 3.95
CA ILE A 13 -1.79 -10.63 3.30
C ILE A 13 -3.24 -10.16 3.27
N VAL A 14 -4.17 -11.03 2.90
CA VAL A 14 -5.60 -10.70 2.88
C VAL A 14 -6.12 -10.44 4.29
N ALA A 15 -5.65 -11.19 5.29
CA ALA A 15 -6.03 -10.99 6.68
C ALA A 15 -5.54 -9.65 7.23
N ILE A 16 -4.48 -9.08 6.67
CA ILE A 16 -4.01 -7.74 6.99
C ILE A 16 -4.82 -6.70 6.20
N PHE A 17 -5.02 -6.95 4.91
CA PHE A 17 -5.67 -6.01 4.01
C PHE A 17 -7.12 -5.71 4.39
N GLU A 18 -7.93 -6.74 4.60
CA GLU A 18 -9.37 -6.55 4.78
C GLU A 18 -9.72 -5.65 5.98
N PRO A 19 -9.17 -5.87 7.18
CA PRO A 19 -9.48 -4.96 8.30
C PRO A 19 -8.86 -3.57 8.10
N SER A 20 -7.71 -3.47 7.42
CA SER A 20 -7.06 -2.18 7.14
C SER A 20 -7.89 -1.36 6.15
N PHE A 21 -8.28 -1.98 5.04
CA PHE A 21 -9.13 -1.34 4.04
C PHE A 21 -10.49 -0.99 4.64
N GLY A 22 -10.97 -1.81 5.57
CA GLY A 22 -12.23 -1.60 6.27
C GLY A 22 -12.29 -0.32 7.09
N LEU A 23 -11.14 0.25 7.45
CA LEU A 23 -11.09 1.52 8.15
C LEU A 23 -11.44 2.71 7.23
N LEU A 24 -11.39 2.51 5.92
CA LEU A 24 -11.71 3.54 4.94
C LEU A 24 -13.21 3.46 4.64
N ASP A 25 -14.02 4.05 5.53
CA ASP A 25 -15.47 3.93 5.50
C ASP A 25 -16.13 4.70 4.35
N PHE A 26 -15.37 5.59 3.70
CA PHE A 26 -15.84 6.33 2.53
C PHE A 26 -15.75 5.52 1.22
N LEU A 27 -15.19 4.30 1.26
CA LEU A 27 -15.01 3.48 0.07
C LEU A 27 -16.11 2.41 -0.06
N PRO A 28 -16.56 2.12 -1.30
CA PRO A 28 -17.49 1.02 -1.53
C PRO A 28 -16.81 -0.34 -1.35
N ARG A 29 -17.60 -1.36 -1.00
CA ARG A 29 -17.13 -2.74 -0.90
C ARG A 29 -17.41 -3.43 -2.23
N LEU A 30 -16.41 -3.49 -3.10
CA LEU A 30 -16.57 -3.96 -4.46
C LEU A 30 -16.25 -5.44 -4.67
N HIS A 31 -15.54 -6.07 -3.74
CA HIS A 31 -15.01 -7.42 -3.94
C HIS A 31 -15.25 -8.34 -2.76
N THR A 32 -15.37 -9.64 -3.04
CA THR A 32 -15.52 -10.68 -2.03
C THR A 32 -14.16 -11.11 -1.49
N HIS A 33 -14.18 -11.87 -0.39
CA HIS A 33 -12.96 -12.43 0.19
C HIS A 33 -12.21 -13.32 -0.83
N GLU A 34 -12.94 -14.15 -1.59
CA GLU A 34 -12.34 -15.00 -2.61
C GLU A 34 -11.68 -14.18 -3.72
N GLU A 35 -12.28 -13.06 -4.08
CA GLU A 35 -11.70 -12.16 -5.08
C GLU A 35 -10.43 -11.51 -4.53
N HIS A 36 -10.39 -11.16 -3.23
CA HIS A 36 -9.17 -10.65 -2.61
C HIS A 36 -8.05 -11.68 -2.64
N LEU A 37 -8.35 -12.94 -2.30
CA LEU A 37 -7.36 -14.01 -2.35
C LEU A 37 -6.79 -14.19 -3.76
N ALA A 38 -7.64 -14.17 -4.77
CA ALA A 38 -7.20 -14.31 -6.16
C ALA A 38 -6.35 -13.10 -6.59
N PHE A 39 -6.78 -11.89 -6.24
CA PHE A 39 -6.08 -10.65 -6.59
C PHE A 39 -4.69 -10.60 -5.97
N PHE A 40 -4.59 -10.82 -4.66
CA PHE A 40 -3.29 -10.77 -3.99
C PHE A 40 -2.40 -11.95 -4.34
N GLY A 41 -2.99 -13.09 -4.71
CA GLY A 41 -2.23 -14.19 -5.28
C GLY A 41 -1.50 -13.78 -6.55
N ARG A 42 -2.19 -13.06 -7.43
CA ARG A 42 -1.56 -12.52 -8.65
C ARG A 42 -0.48 -11.48 -8.32
N CYS A 43 -0.73 -10.60 -7.35
CA CYS A 43 0.24 -9.59 -6.95
C CYS A 43 1.53 -10.20 -6.43
N VAL A 44 1.42 -11.29 -5.65
CA VAL A 44 2.59 -11.99 -5.11
C VAL A 44 3.34 -12.73 -6.21
N ARG A 45 2.61 -13.34 -7.15
CA ARG A 45 3.21 -14.09 -8.25
C ARG A 45 3.91 -13.19 -9.26
N ASP A 46 3.23 -12.11 -9.67
CA ASP A 46 3.66 -11.28 -10.80
C ASP A 46 4.43 -10.01 -10.36
N GLY A 47 4.29 -9.62 -9.12
CA GLY A 47 4.96 -8.44 -8.55
C GLY A 47 5.99 -8.84 -7.51
N GLU A 48 6.21 -7.93 -6.58
CA GLU A 48 7.18 -8.10 -5.50
C GLU A 48 6.51 -7.70 -4.19
N ALA A 49 6.29 -8.68 -3.31
CA ALA A 49 5.62 -8.47 -2.03
C ALA A 49 6.56 -8.74 -0.86
N HIS A 50 6.49 -7.88 0.16
CA HIS A 50 7.32 -7.98 1.36
C HIS A 50 6.42 -7.92 2.60
N LEU A 51 6.79 -8.70 3.62
CA LEU A 51 6.06 -8.78 4.89
C LEU A 51 6.95 -8.37 6.05
N LEU A 52 6.36 -7.67 7.01
CA LEU A 52 6.98 -7.38 8.30
C LEU A 52 5.87 -7.39 9.36
N GLY A 53 5.95 -8.31 10.32
CA GLY A 53 4.89 -8.41 11.33
C GLY A 53 3.53 -8.53 10.66
N ARG A 54 2.58 -7.71 11.05
CA ARG A 54 1.24 -7.67 10.45
C ARG A 54 1.10 -6.49 9.49
N GLY A 55 2.11 -6.32 8.63
CA GLY A 55 2.09 -5.33 7.55
C GLY A 55 2.70 -5.90 6.29
N PHE A 56 2.37 -5.32 5.14
CA PHE A 56 2.94 -5.75 3.87
C PHE A 56 3.06 -4.58 2.90
N ALA A 57 3.99 -4.72 1.95
CA ALA A 57 4.16 -3.78 0.84
C ALA A 57 4.29 -4.58 -0.44
N ILE A 58 3.64 -4.10 -1.51
CA ILE A 58 3.71 -4.73 -2.83
C ILE A 58 4.19 -3.70 -3.84
N LEU A 59 5.18 -4.10 -4.65
CA LEU A 59 5.76 -3.28 -5.69
C LEU A 59 5.56 -3.93 -7.05
N ALA A 60 5.37 -3.09 -8.07
CA ALA A 60 5.35 -3.52 -9.46
C ALA A 60 6.03 -2.41 -10.28
N GLY A 61 7.23 -2.70 -10.81
CA GLY A 61 8.05 -1.68 -11.45
C GLY A 61 8.41 -0.58 -10.45
N ASP A 62 8.19 0.67 -10.82
CA ASP A 62 8.42 1.82 -9.93
C ASP A 62 7.16 2.22 -9.15
N TRP A 63 6.16 1.34 -9.09
CA TRP A 63 4.92 1.57 -8.35
C TRP A 63 4.91 0.83 -7.03
N LEU A 64 4.66 1.55 -5.94
CA LEU A 64 4.25 0.95 -4.68
C LEU A 64 2.74 0.80 -4.76
N THR A 65 2.28 -0.40 -5.10
CA THR A 65 0.86 -0.63 -5.36
C THR A 65 0.04 -0.79 -4.09
N HIS A 66 0.65 -1.33 -3.04
CA HIS A 66 -0.03 -1.57 -1.77
C HIS A 66 0.96 -1.42 -0.62
N LEU A 67 0.51 -0.74 0.44
CA LEU A 67 1.20 -0.69 1.74
C LEU A 67 0.10 -0.65 2.80
N TYR A 68 -0.05 -1.73 3.55
CA TYR A 68 -1.07 -1.84 4.58
C TYR A 68 -0.49 -2.43 5.86
N VAL A 69 -0.99 -1.92 6.99
CA VAL A 69 -0.62 -2.40 8.33
C VAL A 69 -1.93 -2.75 9.03
N HIS A 70 -1.97 -3.93 9.67
CA HIS A 70 -3.15 -4.35 10.42
C HIS A 70 -3.49 -3.27 11.47
N PRO A 71 -4.78 -2.95 11.68
CA PRO A 71 -5.16 -1.90 12.63
C PRO A 71 -4.55 -2.04 14.02
N ASP A 72 -4.33 -3.27 14.49
CA ASP A 72 -3.75 -3.52 15.81
C ASP A 72 -2.27 -3.13 15.90
N GLU A 73 -1.60 -2.95 14.77
CA GLU A 73 -0.17 -2.60 14.74
C GLU A 73 0.10 -1.18 14.24
N ILE A 74 -0.94 -0.38 14.05
CA ILE A 74 -0.77 1.02 13.66
C ILE A 74 -0.05 1.75 14.80
N GLY A 75 0.98 2.53 14.44
CA GLY A 75 1.77 3.27 15.42
C GLY A 75 2.93 2.50 16.03
N THR A 76 3.15 1.24 15.60
CA THR A 76 4.25 0.42 16.14
C THR A 76 5.55 0.53 15.34
N GLY A 77 5.54 1.27 14.22
CA GLY A 77 6.72 1.42 13.36
C GLY A 77 6.77 0.47 12.18
N VAL A 78 5.79 -0.43 12.03
CA VAL A 78 5.76 -1.39 10.91
C VAL A 78 5.65 -0.66 9.57
N GLY A 79 4.72 0.32 9.47
CA GLY A 79 4.56 1.10 8.25
C GLY A 79 5.81 1.89 7.90
N HIS A 80 6.43 2.52 8.91
CA HIS A 80 7.70 3.24 8.74
C HIS A 80 8.77 2.32 8.17
N ALA A 81 8.95 1.14 8.77
CA ALA A 81 9.98 0.21 8.35
C ALA A 81 9.74 -0.30 6.92
N LEU A 82 8.48 -0.59 6.57
CA LEU A 82 8.13 -1.04 5.22
C LEU A 82 8.37 0.06 4.18
N PHE A 83 8.01 1.31 4.48
CA PHE A 83 8.21 2.42 3.56
C PHE A 83 9.70 2.71 3.36
N GLU A 84 10.49 2.73 4.46
CA GLU A 84 11.93 2.92 4.37
C GLU A 84 12.60 1.79 3.60
N HIS A 85 12.11 0.56 3.77
CA HIS A 85 12.61 -0.60 3.01
C HIS A 85 12.32 -0.42 1.51
N THR A 86 11.14 0.10 1.17
CA THR A 86 10.77 0.38 -0.23
C THR A 86 11.78 1.35 -0.88
N LYS A 87 12.23 2.36 -0.12
CA LYS A 87 13.26 3.29 -0.62
C LYS A 87 14.56 2.55 -0.96
N THR A 88 14.92 1.52 -0.20
CA THR A 88 16.13 0.74 -0.50
C THR A 88 15.95 -0.12 -1.74
N LEU A 89 14.73 -0.58 -2.02
CA LEU A 89 14.42 -1.41 -3.18
C LEU A 89 14.29 -0.57 -4.46
N ARG A 90 13.95 0.69 -4.32
CA ARG A 90 13.77 1.62 -5.44
C ARG A 90 14.51 2.92 -5.13
N PRO A 91 15.84 2.88 -5.10
CA PRO A 91 16.64 4.03 -4.64
C PRO A 91 16.54 5.26 -5.55
N ASP A 92 16.11 5.08 -6.80
CA ASP A 92 15.92 6.19 -7.72
C ASP A 92 14.53 6.83 -7.63
N GLY A 93 13.66 6.24 -6.84
CA GLY A 93 12.31 6.76 -6.62
C GLY A 93 11.20 5.80 -7.01
N PHE A 94 10.01 6.10 -6.55
CA PHE A 94 8.81 5.33 -6.87
C PHE A 94 7.57 6.22 -6.68
N GLN A 95 6.43 5.73 -7.15
CA GLN A 95 5.17 6.48 -7.10
C GLN A 95 4.05 5.58 -6.62
N PHE A 96 2.97 6.22 -6.11
CA PHE A 96 1.83 5.49 -5.57
C PHE A 96 0.60 6.39 -5.46
N TRP A 97 -0.58 5.76 -5.40
CA TRP A 97 -1.85 6.45 -5.24
C TRP A 97 -2.35 6.38 -3.81
N VAL A 98 -2.96 7.47 -3.33
CA VAL A 98 -3.61 7.54 -2.02
C VAL A 98 -4.96 8.25 -2.22
N PHE A 99 -6.02 7.75 -1.60
CA PHE A 99 -7.30 8.46 -1.64
C PHE A 99 -7.18 9.79 -0.89
N GLN A 100 -7.75 10.84 -1.47
CA GLN A 100 -7.64 12.19 -0.88
C GLN A 100 -8.21 12.25 0.53
N GLN A 101 -9.27 11.48 0.82
CA GLN A 101 -9.90 11.45 2.13
C GLN A 101 -9.12 10.66 3.16
N ASN A 102 -8.11 9.91 2.75
CA ASN A 102 -7.27 9.15 3.67
C ASN A 102 -6.17 10.05 4.24
N GLU A 103 -6.58 10.96 5.12
CA GLU A 103 -5.68 11.99 5.66
C GLU A 103 -4.53 11.41 6.47
N ARG A 104 -4.78 10.32 7.21
CA ARG A 104 -3.73 9.66 7.98
C ARG A 104 -2.61 9.16 7.06
N ALA A 105 -2.96 8.49 5.96
CA ALA A 105 -1.97 8.01 5.02
C ALA A 105 -1.23 9.16 4.37
N ARG A 106 -1.94 10.21 3.99
CA ARG A 106 -1.31 11.38 3.36
C ARG A 106 -0.29 12.01 4.30
N ARG A 107 -0.63 12.22 5.57
CA ARG A 107 0.30 12.77 6.56
C ARG A 107 1.50 11.85 6.75
N PHE A 108 1.26 10.54 6.79
CA PHE A 108 2.34 9.56 6.95
C PHE A 108 3.33 9.65 5.78
N TYR A 109 2.83 9.62 4.55
CA TYR A 109 3.71 9.65 3.37
C TYR A 109 4.45 10.98 3.26
N GLU A 110 3.79 12.09 3.53
CA GLU A 110 4.43 13.40 3.47
C GLU A 110 5.51 13.54 4.55
N ALA A 111 5.28 12.98 5.73
CA ALA A 111 6.29 12.96 6.81
C ALA A 111 7.51 12.11 6.42
N HIS A 112 7.34 11.16 5.49
CA HIS A 112 8.42 10.29 5.03
C HIS A 112 9.07 10.78 3.73
N GLY A 113 8.77 11.99 3.31
CA GLY A 113 9.42 12.64 2.18
C GLY A 113 8.74 12.51 0.84
N ALA A 114 7.55 11.92 0.79
CA ALA A 114 6.78 11.84 -0.46
C ALA A 114 6.07 13.17 -0.75
N VAL A 115 5.87 13.47 -2.02
CA VAL A 115 5.27 14.72 -2.48
C VAL A 115 4.06 14.42 -3.35
N ALA A 116 2.96 15.12 -3.09
CA ALA A 116 1.76 15.03 -3.91
C ALA A 116 2.01 15.73 -5.24
N VAL A 117 1.81 15.01 -6.35
CA VAL A 117 2.12 15.55 -7.69
C VAL A 117 0.92 15.61 -8.63
N GLU A 118 -0.16 14.87 -8.33
CA GLU A 118 -1.33 14.86 -9.21
C GLU A 118 -2.58 14.56 -8.39
N PHE A 119 -3.60 15.43 -8.47
CA PHE A 119 -4.89 15.22 -7.83
C PHE A 119 -5.91 14.87 -8.90
N THR A 120 -6.74 13.85 -8.66
CA THR A 120 -7.78 13.42 -9.59
C THR A 120 -9.15 13.38 -8.93
N ASP A 121 -10.20 13.32 -9.75
CA ASP A 121 -11.57 13.16 -9.26
C ASP A 121 -11.96 11.70 -9.03
N GLY A 122 -11.04 10.74 -9.29
CA GLY A 122 -11.27 9.32 -9.06
C GLY A 122 -11.89 8.59 -10.24
N GLU A 123 -12.12 9.23 -11.39
CA GLU A 123 -12.71 8.54 -12.54
C GLU A 123 -11.87 7.37 -13.04
N HIS A 124 -10.57 7.41 -12.85
CA HIS A 124 -9.66 6.38 -13.34
C HIS A 124 -9.60 5.14 -12.42
N ASN A 125 -10.08 5.22 -11.18
CA ASN A 125 -10.03 4.07 -10.26
C ASN A 125 -11.39 3.39 -10.14
N GLU A 126 -11.39 2.13 -9.68
CA GLU A 126 -12.62 1.35 -9.63
C GLU A 126 -13.59 1.83 -8.54
N GLU A 127 -13.06 2.43 -7.47
CA GLU A 127 -13.88 2.98 -6.38
C GLU A 127 -14.55 4.29 -6.75
N LYS A 128 -14.16 4.91 -7.87
CA LYS A 128 -14.66 6.20 -8.32
C LYS A 128 -14.59 7.26 -7.22
N THR A 129 -13.46 7.26 -6.50
CA THR A 129 -13.23 8.12 -5.34
C THR A 129 -11.98 8.97 -5.58
N PRO A 130 -12.03 10.28 -5.30
CA PRO A 130 -10.88 11.17 -5.55
C PRO A 130 -9.61 10.66 -4.88
N ASP A 131 -8.52 10.66 -5.64
CA ASP A 131 -7.22 10.22 -5.14
C ASP A 131 -6.13 11.23 -5.51
N VAL A 132 -4.91 10.94 -5.06
CA VAL A 132 -3.76 11.78 -5.31
C VAL A 132 -2.56 10.87 -5.55
N ARG A 133 -1.78 11.22 -6.58
CA ARG A 133 -0.55 10.49 -6.88
C ARG A 133 0.61 11.16 -6.16
N TYR A 134 1.35 10.37 -5.41
CA TYR A 134 2.55 10.77 -4.70
C TYR A 134 3.78 10.22 -5.40
N GLU A 135 4.89 10.94 -5.25
CA GLU A 135 6.21 10.46 -5.65
C GLU A 135 7.17 10.61 -4.49
N TRP A 136 8.02 9.61 -4.33
CA TRP A 136 9.20 9.73 -3.48
C TRP A 136 10.42 9.65 -4.37
N LYS A 137 11.37 10.59 -4.18
CA LYS A 137 12.66 10.60 -4.86
C LYS A 137 13.76 10.88 -3.83
N PRO A 138 14.97 10.33 -4.06
CA PRO A 138 16.07 10.59 -3.13
C PRO A 138 16.45 12.06 -3.15
N SER A 139 16.95 12.54 -2.00
CA SER A 139 17.53 13.89 -1.93
C SER A 139 18.82 13.94 -2.73
N VAL A 140 19.04 15.05 -3.39
CA VAL A 140 20.23 15.25 -4.22
C VAL A 140 21.34 15.91 -3.40
#